data_703f97b3c043a117dc93d42422284ea9
#
_entry.id   703f97b3c043a117dc93d42422284ea9
#
_cell.length_a   1.000
_cell.length_b   1.000
_cell.length_c   1.000
_cell.angle_alpha   90.00
_cell.angle_beta   90.00
_cell.angle_gamma   90.00
#
_symmetry.space_group_name_H-M   'P 1'
#
loop_
_entity.id
_entity.type
_entity.pdbx_description
1 polymer ?
#
loop_
_entity_poly.entity_id
_entity_poly.type
_entity_poly.pdbx_seq_one_letter_code
_entity_poly.pdbx_strand_id
1 'polypeptide(L)'
;VSEEEASRIKRGFENSFLLPYPKKEAVVTISLKDVYHKVNASLTHEIIPNDILIHQRGTNHITPHRYLLQNGNAADCIDVAIMAEGYTEKEMDIFYKDAQTACDALFSHEPFKKLKEKFNIVAVASPSEDSGVSIPGQGKWKSTAVSSHFNTFYSDRYLTTSRVKSIHNWLAGIPYEHIIILANTDTYG
;
A
#
# COMPACT_ATOMS: atom_id res chain seq x y z
N VAL A 1 -10.64 13.86 -19.80
CA VAL A 1 -9.67 13.84 -20.92
C VAL A 1 -10.35 13.14 -22.07
N SER A 2 -10.47 13.80 -23.22
CA SER A 2 -11.04 13.17 -24.40
C SER A 2 -10.10 12.11 -24.97
N GLU A 3 -10.62 11.13 -25.71
CA GLU A 3 -9.81 10.10 -26.39
C GLU A 3 -8.76 10.73 -27.33
N GLU A 4 -9.13 11.80 -28.00
CA GLU A 4 -8.23 12.58 -28.87
C GLU A 4 -7.09 13.23 -28.07
N GLU A 5 -7.38 13.77 -26.89
CA GLU A 5 -6.37 14.36 -26.00
C GLU A 5 -5.42 13.30 -25.43
N ALA A 6 -5.97 12.14 -25.03
CA ALA A 6 -5.20 11.02 -24.55
C ALA A 6 -4.22 10.46 -25.59
N SER A 7 -4.58 10.52 -26.88
CA SER A 7 -3.73 10.05 -27.98
C SER A 7 -2.57 10.99 -28.33
N ARG A 8 -2.67 12.28 -27.98
CA ARG A 8 -1.68 13.32 -28.34
C ARG A 8 -0.74 13.69 -27.21
N ILE A 9 -1.19 13.63 -25.95
CA ILE A 9 -0.44 14.09 -24.81
C ILE A 9 0.35 12.94 -24.19
N LYS A 10 1.68 13.01 -24.28
CA LYS A 10 2.56 12.09 -23.54
C LYS A 10 2.48 12.43 -22.06
N ARG A 11 2.08 11.47 -21.24
CA ARG A 11 2.06 11.59 -19.78
C ARG A 11 2.90 10.49 -19.16
N GLY A 12 3.68 10.85 -18.15
CA GLY A 12 4.33 9.90 -17.26
C GLY A 12 3.41 9.56 -16.09
N PHE A 13 3.32 8.30 -15.76
CA PHE A 13 2.64 7.83 -14.55
C PHE A 13 3.67 7.19 -13.64
N GLU A 14 3.64 7.55 -12.36
CA GLU A 14 4.46 6.90 -11.35
C GLU A 14 3.84 5.54 -11.02
N ASN A 15 4.17 4.53 -11.83
CA ASN A 15 3.74 3.16 -11.59
C ASN A 15 4.90 2.34 -11.03
N SER A 16 4.58 1.45 -10.10
CA SER A 16 5.52 0.51 -9.52
C SER A 16 5.02 -0.90 -9.75
N PHE A 17 5.96 -1.81 -10.04
CA PHE A 17 5.69 -3.24 -10.13
C PHE A 17 6.34 -3.94 -8.95
N LEU A 18 5.57 -4.73 -8.22
CA LEU A 18 6.10 -5.62 -7.21
C LEU A 18 6.49 -6.94 -7.88
N LEU A 19 7.76 -7.29 -7.77
CA LEU A 19 8.30 -8.50 -8.34
C LEU A 19 8.93 -9.36 -7.25
N PRO A 20 8.96 -10.69 -7.41
CA PRO A 20 9.74 -11.55 -6.53
C PRO A 20 11.19 -11.09 -6.48
N TYR A 21 11.83 -11.12 -5.31
CA TYR A 21 13.23 -10.72 -5.16
C TYR A 21 14.14 -11.66 -5.95
N PRO A 22 14.92 -11.17 -6.92
CA PRO A 22 15.82 -12.00 -7.72
C PRO A 22 17.06 -12.36 -6.90
N LYS A 23 17.36 -13.67 -6.76
CA LYS A 23 18.57 -14.16 -6.08
C LYS A 23 19.83 -14.11 -6.97
N LYS A 24 19.67 -13.90 -8.26
CA LYS A 24 20.70 -13.81 -9.31
C LYS A 24 20.35 -12.67 -10.24
N GLU A 25 21.25 -12.35 -11.14
CA GLU A 25 20.97 -11.50 -12.30
C GLU A 25 19.70 -12.00 -13.01
N ALA A 26 18.79 -11.08 -13.29
CA ALA A 26 17.51 -11.35 -13.91
C ALA A 26 17.18 -10.29 -14.96
N VAL A 27 16.43 -10.69 -15.96
CA VAL A 27 15.93 -9.79 -17.00
C VAL A 27 14.43 -9.65 -16.84
N VAL A 28 13.96 -8.40 -16.70
CA VAL A 28 12.53 -8.07 -16.62
C VAL A 28 12.11 -7.44 -17.94
N THR A 29 11.11 -8.02 -18.58
CA THR A 29 10.49 -7.44 -19.78
C THR A 29 9.09 -6.97 -19.48
N ILE A 30 8.83 -5.69 -19.70
CA ILE A 30 7.50 -5.07 -19.57
C ILE A 30 6.95 -4.84 -20.97
N SER A 31 5.79 -5.42 -21.27
CA SER A 31 5.14 -5.28 -22.57
C SER A 31 3.76 -4.62 -22.41
N LEU A 32 3.55 -3.54 -23.14
CA LEU A 32 2.23 -2.91 -23.27
C LEU A 32 1.47 -3.58 -24.43
N LYS A 33 0.28 -4.08 -24.13
CA LYS A 33 -0.59 -4.76 -25.09
C LYS A 33 -1.89 -3.99 -25.27
N ASP A 34 -2.44 -4.04 -26.47
CA ASP A 34 -3.79 -3.56 -26.74
C ASP A 34 -4.87 -4.56 -26.28
N VAL A 35 -6.13 -4.24 -26.52
CA VAL A 35 -7.29 -5.08 -26.17
C VAL A 35 -7.31 -6.42 -26.91
N TYR A 36 -6.54 -6.57 -27.98
CA TYR A 36 -6.38 -7.81 -28.76
C TYR A 36 -5.11 -8.58 -28.37
N HIS A 37 -4.47 -8.21 -27.24
CA HIS A 37 -3.21 -8.79 -26.77
C HIS A 37 -1.99 -8.58 -27.68
N LYS A 38 -2.08 -7.70 -28.69
CA LYS A 38 -0.94 -7.34 -29.54
C LYS A 38 -0.01 -6.43 -28.77
N VAL A 39 1.29 -6.71 -28.82
CA VAL A 39 2.32 -5.91 -28.17
C VAL A 39 2.52 -4.61 -28.97
N ASN A 40 2.27 -3.48 -28.34
CA ASN A 40 2.45 -2.15 -28.92
C ASN A 40 3.78 -1.52 -28.53
N ALA A 41 4.29 -1.86 -27.35
CA ALA A 41 5.60 -1.44 -26.88
C ALA A 41 6.19 -2.48 -25.92
N SER A 42 7.49 -2.56 -25.86
CA SER A 42 8.19 -3.42 -24.91
C SER A 42 9.47 -2.72 -24.42
N LEU A 43 9.75 -2.90 -23.13
CA LEU A 43 11.00 -2.46 -22.49
C LEU A 43 11.60 -3.64 -21.74
N THR A 44 12.90 -3.83 -21.92
CA THR A 44 13.67 -4.84 -21.18
C THR A 44 14.66 -4.14 -20.26
N HIS A 45 14.72 -4.60 -19.01
CA HIS A 45 15.64 -4.09 -18.00
C HIS A 45 16.34 -5.25 -17.29
N GLU A 46 17.65 -5.14 -17.16
CA GLU A 46 18.48 -6.09 -16.42
C GLU A 46 18.55 -5.68 -14.96
N ILE A 47 18.32 -6.63 -14.05
CA ILE A 47 18.43 -6.44 -12.61
C ILE A 47 19.63 -7.22 -12.09
N ILE A 48 20.60 -6.50 -11.58
CA ILE A 48 21.76 -7.05 -10.89
C ILE A 48 21.57 -6.83 -9.39
N PRO A 49 21.25 -7.85 -8.56
CA PRO A 49 20.83 -7.67 -7.17
C PRO A 49 21.81 -6.90 -6.28
N ASN A 50 23.10 -6.91 -6.63
CA ASN A 50 24.16 -6.22 -5.88
C ASN A 50 24.58 -4.89 -6.52
N ASP A 51 23.80 -4.37 -7.48
CA ASP A 51 24.08 -3.06 -8.07
C ASP A 51 23.97 -1.96 -7.01
N ILE A 52 24.93 -1.03 -7.02
CA ILE A 52 25.01 0.10 -6.09
C ILE A 52 23.78 1.02 -6.16
N LEU A 53 23.06 1.02 -7.27
CA LEU A 53 21.85 1.81 -7.46
C LEU A 53 20.59 1.16 -6.85
N ILE A 54 20.70 -0.10 -6.41
CA ILE A 54 19.58 -0.79 -5.74
C ILE A 54 19.55 -0.43 -4.27
N HIS A 55 18.49 0.24 -3.85
CA HIS A 55 18.27 0.55 -2.45
C HIS A 55 17.72 -0.67 -1.70
N GLN A 56 18.55 -1.28 -0.85
CA GLN A 56 18.12 -2.34 0.07
C GLN A 56 17.29 -1.72 1.19
N ARG A 57 16.04 -2.14 1.34
CA ARG A 57 15.11 -1.68 2.38
C ARG A 57 14.74 -2.83 3.32
N GLY A 58 14.24 -2.48 4.52
CA GLY A 58 13.77 -3.48 5.47
C GLY A 58 14.87 -4.21 6.25
N THR A 59 16.11 -3.72 6.18
CA THR A 59 17.24 -4.28 6.93
C THR A 59 17.66 -3.38 8.10
N ASN A 60 17.83 -2.07 7.87
CA ASN A 60 18.39 -1.14 8.86
C ASN A 60 17.35 -0.18 9.46
N HIS A 61 16.27 0.10 8.77
CA HIS A 61 15.22 1.01 9.20
C HIS A 61 13.87 0.40 8.89
N ILE A 62 13.37 -0.41 9.84
CA ILE A 62 12.03 -0.98 9.75
C ILE A 62 11.07 0.01 10.41
N THR A 63 9.94 0.29 9.75
CA THR A 63 8.90 1.16 10.29
C THR A 63 8.43 0.65 11.66
N PRO A 64 8.23 1.53 12.66
CA PRO A 64 7.70 1.12 13.95
C PRO A 64 6.38 0.38 13.79
N HIS A 65 6.26 -0.77 14.43
CA HIS A 65 5.10 -1.63 14.30
C HIS A 65 4.81 -2.41 15.59
N ARG A 66 3.58 -2.89 15.71
CA ARG A 66 3.13 -3.75 16.84
C ARG A 66 2.28 -4.87 16.30
N TYR A 67 2.53 -6.09 16.75
CA TYR A 67 1.60 -7.20 16.48
C TYR A 67 0.34 -7.03 17.34
N LEU A 68 -0.82 -6.97 16.70
CA LEU A 68 -2.14 -7.00 17.35
C LEU A 68 -2.59 -8.44 17.59
N LEU A 69 -2.16 -9.35 16.72
CA LEU A 69 -2.38 -10.77 16.79
C LEU A 69 -1.17 -11.49 16.21
N GLN A 70 -0.60 -12.45 16.94
CA GLN A 70 0.54 -13.25 16.47
C GLN A 70 0.32 -14.70 16.89
N ASN A 71 -0.05 -15.56 15.94
CA ASN A 71 -0.37 -16.96 16.17
C ASN A 71 0.74 -17.91 15.70
N GLY A 72 1.66 -17.46 14.85
CA GLY A 72 2.74 -18.31 14.36
C GLY A 72 3.78 -17.55 13.54
N ASN A 73 4.64 -18.34 12.88
CA ASN A 73 5.60 -17.78 11.94
C ASN A 73 4.91 -17.28 10.67
N ALA A 74 5.52 -16.30 10.02
CA ALA A 74 5.03 -15.77 8.73
C ALA A 74 4.88 -16.86 7.63
N ALA A 75 5.69 -17.94 7.69
CA ALA A 75 5.57 -19.04 6.73
C ALA A 75 4.32 -19.93 6.94
N ASP A 76 3.69 -19.88 8.12
CA ASP A 76 2.62 -20.78 8.54
C ASP A 76 1.28 -20.05 8.71
N CYS A 77 1.29 -18.73 8.70
CA CYS A 77 0.12 -17.88 8.90
C CYS A 77 -0.08 -16.94 7.71
N ILE A 78 -1.26 -16.35 7.64
CA ILE A 78 -1.58 -15.25 6.73
C ILE A 78 -1.23 -13.95 7.45
N ASP A 79 -0.24 -13.21 6.95
CA ASP A 79 0.20 -11.97 7.54
C ASP A 79 -0.58 -10.78 6.93
N VAL A 80 -1.26 -10.02 7.78
CA VAL A 80 -2.01 -8.82 7.38
C VAL A 80 -1.39 -7.59 8.03
N ALA A 81 -0.93 -6.65 7.23
CA ALA A 81 -0.43 -5.38 7.70
C ALA A 81 -1.56 -4.33 7.68
N ILE A 82 -1.81 -3.70 8.83
CA ILE A 82 -2.68 -2.53 8.95
C ILE A 82 -1.76 -1.31 9.06
N MET A 83 -1.74 -0.45 8.04
CA MET A 83 -0.88 0.73 8.03
C MET A 83 -1.67 2.02 8.26
N ALA A 84 -1.03 2.98 8.95
CA ALA A 84 -1.62 4.27 9.25
C ALA A 84 -1.65 5.18 7.99
N GLU A 85 -2.78 5.87 7.78
CA GLU A 85 -2.92 6.90 6.75
C GLU A 85 -3.68 8.10 7.31
N GLY A 86 -3.08 9.29 7.22
CA GLY A 86 -3.66 10.50 7.79
C GLY A 86 -3.56 10.61 9.31
N TYR A 87 -2.79 9.77 9.97
CA TYR A 87 -2.42 9.93 11.38
C TYR A 87 -1.04 10.58 11.46
N THR A 88 -0.92 11.68 12.20
CA THR A 88 0.37 12.32 12.47
C THR A 88 1.18 11.52 13.50
N GLU A 89 2.47 11.83 13.65
CA GLU A 89 3.33 11.22 14.68
C GLU A 89 2.71 11.28 16.09
N LYS A 90 2.01 12.38 16.39
CA LYS A 90 1.34 12.58 17.71
C LYS A 90 0.08 11.75 17.86
N GLU A 91 -0.47 11.24 16.79
CA GLU A 91 -1.72 10.46 16.75
C GLU A 91 -1.46 8.95 16.64
N MET A 92 -0.19 8.49 16.73
CA MET A 92 0.12 7.08 16.60
C MET A 92 -0.53 6.21 17.69
N ASP A 93 -0.73 6.72 18.89
CA ASP A 93 -1.46 5.98 19.94
C ASP A 93 -2.95 5.83 19.60
N ILE A 94 -3.54 6.82 18.93
CA ILE A 94 -4.91 6.75 18.41
C ILE A 94 -4.96 5.69 17.30
N PHE A 95 -4.03 5.76 16.35
CA PHE A 95 -3.92 4.76 15.29
C PHE A 95 -3.85 3.33 15.82
N TYR A 96 -3.00 3.05 16.81
CA TYR A 96 -2.90 1.70 17.37
C TYR A 96 -4.19 1.22 18.02
N LYS A 97 -4.94 2.12 18.66
CA LYS A 97 -6.25 1.82 19.23
C LYS A 97 -7.27 1.52 18.14
N ASP A 98 -7.29 2.31 17.09
CA ASP A 98 -8.21 2.14 15.96
C ASP A 98 -7.87 0.86 15.18
N ALA A 99 -6.58 0.57 14.98
CA ALA A 99 -6.11 -0.67 14.37
C ALA A 99 -6.52 -1.90 15.19
N GLN A 100 -6.47 -1.83 16.54
CA GLN A 100 -6.97 -2.90 17.40
C GLN A 100 -8.48 -3.07 17.23
N THR A 101 -9.23 -1.99 17.18
CA THR A 101 -10.69 -2.02 16.95
C THR A 101 -11.03 -2.66 15.60
N ALA A 102 -10.30 -2.30 14.54
CA ALA A 102 -10.45 -2.90 13.22
C ALA A 102 -10.11 -4.40 13.21
N CYS A 103 -9.05 -4.80 13.91
CA CYS A 103 -8.67 -6.20 14.09
C CYS A 103 -9.78 -6.99 14.81
N ASP A 104 -10.30 -6.47 15.90
CA ASP A 104 -11.37 -7.12 16.68
C ASP A 104 -12.67 -7.21 15.85
N ALA A 105 -13.00 -6.19 15.09
CA ALA A 105 -14.14 -6.19 14.18
C ALA A 105 -13.99 -7.26 13.09
N LEU A 106 -12.82 -7.41 12.47
CA LEU A 106 -12.55 -8.43 11.46
C LEU A 106 -12.85 -9.82 12.01
N PHE A 107 -12.33 -10.13 13.19
CA PHE A 107 -12.51 -11.46 13.81
C PHE A 107 -13.82 -11.63 14.58
N SER A 108 -14.70 -10.65 14.57
CA SER A 108 -16.08 -10.81 15.05
C SER A 108 -17.00 -11.47 14.02
N HIS A 109 -16.59 -11.53 12.75
CA HIS A 109 -17.39 -11.99 11.62
C HIS A 109 -16.88 -13.32 11.03
N GLU A 110 -17.80 -14.14 10.54
CA GLU A 110 -17.44 -15.34 9.77
C GLU A 110 -17.05 -14.95 8.32
N PRO A 111 -16.09 -15.64 7.73
CA PRO A 111 -15.38 -16.84 8.20
C PRO A 111 -14.16 -16.56 9.08
N PHE A 112 -13.75 -15.30 9.24
CA PHE A 112 -12.51 -14.89 9.93
C PHE A 112 -12.48 -15.33 11.38
N LYS A 113 -13.63 -15.29 12.06
CA LYS A 113 -13.76 -15.74 13.46
C LYS A 113 -13.24 -17.16 13.67
N LYS A 114 -13.63 -18.09 12.80
CA LYS A 114 -13.20 -19.51 12.87
C LYS A 114 -11.75 -19.72 12.46
N LEU A 115 -11.21 -18.80 11.67
CA LEU A 115 -9.89 -18.90 11.08
C LEU A 115 -8.85 -18.03 11.81
N LYS A 116 -9.23 -17.41 12.93
CA LYS A 116 -8.40 -16.43 13.65
C LYS A 116 -6.99 -16.95 13.92
N GLU A 117 -6.84 -18.22 14.26
CA GLU A 117 -5.54 -18.86 14.55
C GLU A 117 -4.60 -18.98 13.33
N LYS A 118 -5.13 -18.72 12.12
CA LYS A 118 -4.35 -18.75 10.87
C LYS A 118 -3.78 -17.40 10.47
N PHE A 119 -4.00 -16.36 11.27
CA PHE A 119 -3.60 -14.99 10.94
C PHE A 119 -2.58 -14.46 11.94
N ASN A 120 -1.66 -13.66 11.41
CA ASN A 120 -0.94 -12.65 12.15
C ASN A 120 -1.42 -11.28 11.69
N ILE A 121 -1.61 -10.34 12.61
CA ILE A 121 -2.01 -8.96 12.30
C ILE A 121 -0.97 -8.02 12.88
N VAL A 122 -0.38 -7.19 12.04
CA VAL A 122 0.62 -6.20 12.44
C VAL A 122 0.13 -4.79 12.12
N ALA A 123 0.12 -3.90 13.11
CA ALA A 123 -0.16 -2.48 12.93
C ALA A 123 1.16 -1.74 12.68
N VAL A 124 1.23 -1.00 11.57
CA VAL A 124 2.43 -0.33 11.07
C VAL A 124 2.25 1.18 11.16
N ALA A 125 3.07 1.83 11.99
CA ALA A 125 3.03 3.26 12.23
C ALA A 125 3.72 4.01 11.08
N SER A 126 2.97 4.39 10.05
CA SER A 126 3.39 5.24 8.93
C SER A 126 2.86 6.66 9.16
N PRO A 127 3.63 7.57 9.80
CA PRO A 127 3.12 8.87 10.14
C PRO A 127 2.93 9.76 8.91
N SER A 128 1.85 10.52 8.93
CA SER A 128 1.53 11.56 7.97
C SER A 128 1.97 12.93 8.50
N GLU A 129 2.23 13.89 7.62
CA GLU A 129 2.50 15.28 8.00
C GLU A 129 1.21 15.96 8.50
N ASP A 130 0.09 15.70 7.81
CA ASP A 130 -1.22 16.22 8.14
C ASP A 130 -2.13 15.15 8.73
N SER A 131 -2.98 15.57 9.67
CA SER A 131 -4.08 14.75 10.18
C SER A 131 -5.26 14.73 9.19
N GLY A 132 -5.85 13.57 8.99
CA GLY A 132 -6.94 13.34 8.03
C GLY A 132 -6.45 13.05 6.61
N VAL A 133 -7.38 12.90 5.67
CA VAL A 133 -7.10 12.56 4.27
C VAL A 133 -7.61 13.64 3.32
N SER A 134 -7.09 13.64 2.08
CA SER A 134 -7.50 14.62 1.08
C SER A 134 -8.94 14.38 0.60
N ILE A 135 -9.70 15.49 0.46
CA ILE A 135 -11.05 15.51 -0.12
C ILE A 135 -11.08 16.56 -1.23
N PRO A 136 -10.61 16.23 -2.44
CA PRO A 136 -10.48 17.19 -3.54
C PRO A 136 -11.76 17.91 -3.90
N GLY A 137 -12.92 17.23 -3.84
CA GLY A 137 -14.23 17.81 -4.10
C GLY A 137 -14.62 18.94 -3.13
N GLN A 138 -13.94 19.02 -1.97
CA GLN A 138 -14.10 20.09 -0.97
C GLN A 138 -12.91 21.06 -0.95
N GLY A 139 -11.97 20.93 -1.90
CA GLY A 139 -10.74 21.73 -1.92
C GLY A 139 -9.78 21.42 -0.75
N LYS A 140 -9.95 20.31 -0.05
CA LYS A 140 -9.11 19.91 1.09
C LYS A 140 -7.98 19.00 0.59
N TRP A 141 -6.74 19.46 0.78
CA TRP A 141 -5.53 18.72 0.43
C TRP A 141 -4.70 18.45 1.68
N LYS A 142 -4.17 17.24 1.81
CA LYS A 142 -3.40 16.76 2.95
C LYS A 142 -2.14 16.05 2.47
N SER A 143 -1.03 16.29 3.17
CA SER A 143 0.23 15.56 2.98
C SER A 143 0.22 14.34 3.89
N THR A 144 -0.04 13.16 3.32
CA THR A 144 -0.22 11.92 4.08
C THR A 144 0.75 10.84 3.62
N ALA A 145 0.91 9.78 4.43
CA ALA A 145 1.90 8.72 4.25
C ALA A 145 1.86 8.08 2.85
N VAL A 146 0.67 7.91 2.28
CA VAL A 146 0.49 7.34 0.93
C VAL A 146 -0.38 8.22 0.03
N SER A 147 -0.59 9.50 0.39
CA SER A 147 -1.33 10.48 -0.40
C SER A 147 -2.71 9.97 -0.85
N SER A 148 -3.44 9.31 0.05
CA SER A 148 -4.79 8.85 -0.26
C SER A 148 -5.75 10.03 -0.39
N HIS A 149 -6.75 9.87 -1.26
CA HIS A 149 -7.75 10.91 -1.50
C HIS A 149 -9.11 10.33 -1.87
N PHE A 150 -10.15 11.02 -1.43
CA PHE A 150 -11.50 10.80 -1.92
C PHE A 150 -11.69 11.31 -3.35
N ASN A 151 -12.88 11.22 -3.87
CA ASN A 151 -13.30 11.67 -5.21
C ASN A 151 -12.57 10.97 -6.36
N THR A 152 -12.02 9.79 -6.16
CA THR A 152 -11.52 8.95 -7.26
C THR A 152 -12.69 8.61 -8.19
N PHE A 153 -12.48 8.73 -9.50
CA PHE A 153 -13.54 8.60 -10.52
C PHE A 153 -14.72 9.55 -10.30
N TYR A 154 -14.48 10.74 -9.71
CA TYR A 154 -15.49 11.74 -9.39
C TYR A 154 -16.59 11.26 -8.43
N SER A 155 -16.33 10.21 -7.65
CA SER A 155 -17.25 9.67 -6.66
C SER A 155 -16.76 9.96 -5.26
N ASP A 156 -17.62 10.48 -4.40
CA ASP A 156 -17.30 10.75 -2.99
C ASP A 156 -17.04 9.47 -2.18
N ARG A 157 -17.37 8.33 -2.76
CA ARG A 157 -17.31 7.03 -2.08
C ARG A 157 -15.94 6.36 -2.15
N TYR A 158 -15.10 6.73 -3.13
CA TYR A 158 -13.84 6.02 -3.34
C TYR A 158 -12.67 6.77 -2.73
N LEU A 159 -12.11 6.21 -1.66
CA LEU A 159 -10.81 6.59 -1.10
C LEU A 159 -9.74 5.68 -1.69
N THR A 160 -8.83 6.22 -2.47
CA THR A 160 -7.76 5.46 -3.12
C THR A 160 -6.41 6.15 -3.04
N THR A 161 -5.37 5.42 -3.33
CA THR A 161 -4.03 5.96 -3.54
C THR A 161 -3.38 5.35 -4.77
N SER A 162 -2.57 6.13 -5.48
CA SER A 162 -1.69 5.66 -6.55
C SER A 162 -0.24 5.43 -6.09
N ARG A 163 0.07 5.69 -4.81
CA ARG A 163 1.43 5.64 -4.26
C ARG A 163 1.85 4.23 -3.82
N VAL A 164 1.72 3.25 -4.72
CA VAL A 164 2.05 1.84 -4.45
C VAL A 164 3.47 1.67 -3.92
N LYS A 165 4.44 2.38 -4.51
CA LYS A 165 5.83 2.36 -4.02
C LYS A 165 5.96 2.83 -2.57
N SER A 166 5.22 3.86 -2.17
CA SER A 166 5.24 4.37 -0.79
C SER A 166 4.70 3.33 0.19
N ILE A 167 3.61 2.64 -0.17
CA ILE A 167 3.05 1.55 0.64
C ILE A 167 4.13 0.50 0.92
N HIS A 168 4.76 -0.05 -0.12
CA HIS A 168 5.77 -1.09 0.05
C HIS A 168 7.05 -0.58 0.72
N ASN A 169 7.38 0.70 0.61
CA ASN A 169 8.50 1.29 1.34
C ASN A 169 8.24 1.32 2.85
N TRP A 170 7.00 1.67 3.27
CA TRP A 170 6.62 1.66 4.69
C TRP A 170 6.58 0.24 5.27
N LEU A 171 6.20 -0.75 4.47
CA LEU A 171 6.09 -2.14 4.88
C LEU A 171 7.41 -2.94 4.72
N ALA A 172 8.47 -2.33 4.22
CA ALA A 172 9.73 -3.02 3.97
C ALA A 172 10.31 -3.65 5.24
N GLY A 173 10.57 -4.96 5.20
CA GLY A 173 11.08 -5.75 6.34
C GLY A 173 10.01 -6.27 7.30
N ILE A 174 8.74 -5.97 7.04
CA ILE A 174 7.59 -6.49 7.80
C ILE A 174 6.91 -7.56 6.95
N PRO A 175 6.63 -8.76 7.45
CA PRO A 175 5.88 -9.79 6.71
C PRO A 175 4.45 -9.35 6.43
N TYR A 176 3.96 -9.55 5.20
CA TYR A 176 2.56 -9.34 4.82
C TYR A 176 2.22 -10.04 3.51
N GLU A 177 1.03 -10.60 3.40
CA GLU A 177 0.36 -11.00 2.16
C GLU A 177 -0.76 -10.03 1.82
N HIS A 178 -1.39 -9.44 2.85
CA HIS A 178 -2.49 -8.51 2.68
C HIS A 178 -2.22 -7.19 3.38
N ILE A 179 -2.75 -6.11 2.82
CA ILE A 179 -2.57 -4.76 3.33
C ILE A 179 -3.93 -4.12 3.55
N ILE A 180 -4.13 -3.57 4.73
CA ILE A 180 -5.25 -2.69 5.06
C ILE A 180 -4.67 -1.30 5.31
N ILE A 181 -5.12 -0.30 4.58
CA ILE A 181 -4.78 1.10 4.83
C ILE A 181 -5.89 1.69 5.69
N LEU A 182 -5.57 1.97 6.97
CA LEU A 182 -6.51 2.54 7.91
C LEU A 182 -6.41 4.07 7.86
N ALA A 183 -7.44 4.69 7.31
CA ALA A 183 -7.49 6.13 7.09
C ALA A 183 -8.11 6.86 8.28
N ASN A 184 -7.46 7.93 8.73
CA ASN A 184 -7.97 8.82 9.80
C ASN A 184 -9.09 9.71 9.26
N THR A 185 -10.29 9.17 9.15
CA THR A 185 -11.46 9.91 8.65
C THR A 185 -12.75 9.27 9.14
N ASP A 186 -13.75 10.09 9.41
CA ASP A 186 -15.13 9.66 9.72
C ASP A 186 -15.96 9.52 8.43
N THR A 187 -15.41 9.91 7.28
CA THR A 187 -16.11 9.81 6.00
C THR A 187 -16.03 8.38 5.49
N TYR A 188 -17.18 7.81 5.17
CA TYR A 188 -17.25 6.48 4.56
C TYR A 188 -16.69 6.51 3.14
N GLY A 189 -15.80 5.55 2.84
CA GLY A 189 -15.15 5.38 1.56
C GLY A 189 -15.16 3.94 1.04
#